data_a73f61f83a9b18bc44da60281736dc7b
#
_entry.id   a73f61f83a9b18bc44da60281736dc7b
#
_cell.length_a   1.000
_cell.length_b   1.000
_cell.length_c   1.000
_cell.angle_alpha   90.00
_cell.angle_beta   90.00
_cell.angle_gamma   90.00
#
_symmetry.space_group_name_H-M   'P 1'
#
loop_
_entity.id
_entity.type
_entity.pdbx_description
1 polymer ?
#
loop_
_entity_poly.entity_id
_entity_poly.type
_entity_poly.pdbx_seq_one_letter_code
_entity_poly.pdbx_strand_id
1 'polypeptide(L)'
;SYLYWNMILEPWGRSTWGDPQNAMVTVDPGQKRAVFNPDFYVMKHFSNPIRPDAVRLGIKGHMAADSLLFRNPDGSYVVEAFNPFPEEKDLIVELEGERLSFTLAGESFNSMILQK
;
A
#
# COMPACT_ATOMS: atom_id res chain seq x y z
N SER A 1 6.76 4.41 -12.16
CA SER A 1 5.30 4.64 -12.07
C SER A 1 4.56 3.31 -12.16
N TYR A 2 3.42 3.22 -11.52
CA TYR A 2 2.50 2.09 -11.59
C TYR A 2 1.13 2.59 -12.05
N LEU A 3 0.58 1.95 -13.07
CA LEU A 3 -0.74 2.27 -13.62
C LEU A 3 -1.65 1.07 -13.41
N TYR A 4 -2.76 1.28 -12.70
CA TYR A 4 -3.75 0.24 -12.46
C TYR A 4 -4.87 0.29 -13.51
N TRP A 5 -5.26 -0.85 -14.01
CA TRP A 5 -6.34 -1.09 -14.96
C TRP A 5 -7.35 -2.05 -14.32
N ASN A 6 -8.54 -1.73 -14.03
CA ASN A 6 -9.43 -0.61 -14.23
C ASN A 6 -9.67 0.11 -12.88
N MET A 7 -9.98 1.40 -12.92
CA MET A 7 -10.26 2.14 -11.69
C MET A 7 -11.64 1.80 -11.13
N ILE A 8 -12.68 1.89 -11.96
CA ILE A 8 -14.09 1.69 -11.55
C ILE A 8 -14.79 0.82 -12.59
N LEU A 9 -15.51 -0.20 -12.14
CA LEU A 9 -16.37 -1.04 -12.97
C LEU A 9 -17.69 -1.36 -12.24
N GLU A 10 -18.69 -1.75 -13.02
CA GLU A 10 -19.88 -2.41 -12.51
C GLU A 10 -19.57 -3.85 -12.06
N PRO A 11 -20.45 -4.52 -11.27
CA PRO A 11 -20.22 -5.88 -10.77
C PRO A 11 -19.95 -6.92 -11.86
N TRP A 12 -20.45 -6.66 -13.06
CA TRP A 12 -20.30 -7.53 -14.26
C TRP A 12 -19.31 -6.94 -15.28
N GLY A 13 -18.47 -6.00 -14.87
CA GLY A 13 -17.51 -5.36 -15.78
C GLY A 13 -16.68 -6.41 -16.52
N ARG A 14 -16.73 -6.34 -17.85
CA ARG A 14 -16.05 -7.30 -18.73
C ARG A 14 -15.20 -6.56 -19.75
N SER A 15 -14.14 -7.22 -20.18
CA SER A 15 -13.38 -6.79 -21.34
C SER A 15 -14.22 -6.87 -22.63
N THR A 16 -13.71 -6.29 -23.70
CA THR A 16 -14.30 -6.43 -25.04
C THR A 16 -14.41 -7.89 -25.52
N TRP A 17 -13.58 -8.77 -24.95
CA TRP A 17 -13.58 -10.21 -25.23
C TRP A 17 -14.45 -11.03 -24.28
N GLY A 18 -15.15 -10.38 -23.36
CA GLY A 18 -16.07 -11.03 -22.43
C GLY A 18 -15.46 -11.53 -21.13
N ASP A 19 -14.14 -11.39 -20.93
CA ASP A 19 -13.49 -11.82 -19.70
C ASP A 19 -13.84 -10.90 -18.53
N PRO A 20 -14.09 -11.45 -17.33
CA PRO A 20 -14.31 -10.65 -16.14
C PRO A 20 -13.05 -9.83 -15.81
N GLN A 21 -13.26 -8.58 -15.42
CA GLN A 21 -12.20 -7.65 -15.09
C GLN A 21 -12.28 -7.25 -13.61
N ASN A 22 -11.11 -7.10 -12.98
CA ASN A 22 -11.01 -6.52 -11.65
C ASN A 22 -10.99 -4.99 -11.72
N ALA A 23 -11.47 -4.34 -10.67
CA ALA A 23 -11.41 -2.90 -10.51
C ALA A 23 -11.07 -2.54 -9.06
N MET A 24 -10.49 -1.35 -8.85
CA MET A 24 -10.28 -0.84 -7.50
C MET A 24 -11.61 -0.57 -6.80
N VAL A 25 -12.62 -0.09 -7.53
CA VAL A 25 -13.94 0.20 -7.00
C VAL A 25 -14.99 -0.47 -7.88
N THR A 26 -15.87 -1.24 -7.24
CA THR A 26 -17.04 -1.81 -7.91
C THR A 26 -18.26 -0.97 -7.55
N VAL A 27 -18.96 -0.46 -8.55
CA VAL A 27 -20.18 0.36 -8.38
C VAL A 27 -21.38 -0.42 -8.90
N ASP A 28 -22.35 -0.64 -8.03
CA ASP A 28 -23.65 -1.22 -8.39
C ASP A 28 -24.71 -0.11 -8.48
N PRO A 29 -25.09 0.32 -9.70
CA PRO A 29 -26.08 1.37 -9.86
C PRO A 29 -27.48 0.96 -9.40
N GLY A 30 -27.81 -0.34 -9.51
CA GLY A 30 -29.11 -0.88 -9.10
C GLY A 30 -29.31 -0.82 -7.58
N GLN A 31 -28.25 -1.12 -6.83
CA GLN A 31 -28.25 -1.07 -5.37
C GLN A 31 -27.77 0.28 -4.83
N LYS A 32 -27.35 1.21 -5.68
CA LYS A 32 -26.73 2.50 -5.29
C LYS A 32 -25.58 2.32 -4.31
N ARG A 33 -24.73 1.32 -4.54
CA ARG A 33 -23.64 0.91 -3.65
C ARG A 33 -22.29 0.98 -4.38
N ALA A 34 -21.28 1.47 -3.67
CA ALA A 34 -19.88 1.36 -4.09
C ALA A 34 -19.11 0.49 -3.08
N VAL A 35 -18.27 -0.41 -3.58
CA VAL A 35 -17.39 -1.28 -2.80
C VAL A 35 -15.96 -0.97 -3.19
N PHE A 36 -15.15 -0.61 -2.22
CA PHE A 36 -13.70 -0.46 -2.39
C PHE A 36 -13.06 -1.84 -2.23
N ASN A 37 -12.45 -2.33 -3.30
CA ASN A 37 -11.80 -3.64 -3.33
C ASN A 37 -10.40 -3.59 -2.68
N PRO A 38 -9.80 -4.74 -2.34
CA PRO A 38 -8.46 -4.77 -1.71
C PRO A 38 -7.40 -3.97 -2.48
N ASP A 39 -7.43 -4.01 -3.81
CA ASP A 39 -6.51 -3.27 -4.68
C ASP A 39 -6.55 -1.74 -4.44
N PHE A 40 -7.73 -1.20 -4.11
CA PHE A 40 -7.87 0.21 -3.75
C PHE A 40 -7.02 0.55 -2.51
N TYR A 41 -7.08 -0.29 -1.50
CA TYR A 41 -6.35 -0.05 -0.26
C TYR A 41 -4.84 -0.21 -0.46
N VAL A 42 -4.41 -1.22 -1.22
CA VAL A 42 -2.99 -1.37 -1.58
C VAL A 42 -2.48 -0.13 -2.32
N MET A 43 -3.23 0.34 -3.33
CA MET A 43 -2.86 1.57 -4.04
C MET A 43 -2.84 2.80 -3.12
N LYS A 44 -3.74 2.87 -2.15
CA LYS A 44 -3.79 3.97 -1.18
C LYS A 44 -2.54 4.02 -0.31
N HIS A 45 -1.97 2.89 0.11
CA HIS A 45 -0.72 2.83 0.85
C HIS A 45 0.42 3.52 0.10
N PHE A 46 0.51 3.33 -1.23
CA PHE A 46 1.55 3.98 -2.03
C PHE A 46 1.20 5.41 -2.45
N SER A 47 -0.03 5.67 -2.85
CA SER A 47 -0.41 6.96 -3.45
C SER A 47 -0.66 8.08 -2.45
N ASN A 48 -0.96 7.75 -1.19
CA ASN A 48 -1.30 8.75 -0.18
C ASN A 48 -0.07 9.27 0.60
N PRO A 49 0.78 8.42 1.21
CA PRO A 49 1.89 8.90 2.01
C PRO A 49 3.15 9.24 1.19
N ILE A 50 3.35 8.59 0.02
CA ILE A 50 4.51 8.81 -0.83
C ILE A 50 4.21 9.96 -1.79
N ARG A 51 4.90 11.09 -1.60
CA ARG A 51 4.68 12.31 -2.38
C ARG A 51 5.37 12.25 -3.74
N PRO A 52 4.91 13.02 -4.74
CA PRO A 52 5.71 13.25 -5.94
C PRO A 52 7.14 13.67 -5.57
N ASP A 53 8.11 13.19 -6.34
CA ASP A 53 9.55 13.40 -6.12
C ASP A 53 10.13 12.74 -4.85
N ALA A 54 9.37 11.87 -4.19
CA ALA A 54 9.92 11.04 -3.10
C ALA A 54 11.02 10.11 -3.64
N VAL A 55 12.07 9.94 -2.88
CA VAL A 55 13.21 9.09 -3.21
C VAL A 55 13.13 7.79 -2.44
N ARG A 56 13.16 6.66 -3.17
CA ARG A 56 13.28 5.34 -2.55
C ARG A 56 14.68 5.16 -1.99
N LEU A 57 14.77 4.76 -0.73
CA LEU A 57 16.02 4.47 -0.04
C LEU A 57 16.27 2.97 0.03
N GLY A 58 17.56 2.59 0.07
CA GLY A 58 17.97 1.21 0.30
C GLY A 58 17.72 0.82 1.77
N ILE A 59 17.29 -0.42 1.97
CA ILE A 59 17.07 -1.01 3.30
C ILE A 59 17.82 -2.32 3.41
N LYS A 60 18.14 -2.72 4.64
CA LYS A 60 18.77 -3.99 4.98
C LYS A 60 18.09 -4.62 6.19
N GLY A 61 18.14 -5.93 6.30
CA GLY A 61 17.53 -6.67 7.41
C GLY A 61 16.63 -7.80 6.91
N HIS A 62 16.13 -8.63 7.81
CA HIS A 62 15.34 -9.80 7.43
C HIS A 62 13.95 -9.46 6.89
N MET A 63 13.38 -8.29 7.25
CA MET A 63 12.12 -7.79 6.69
C MET A 63 12.31 -6.93 5.42
N ALA A 64 13.55 -6.87 4.88
CA ALA A 64 13.83 -6.01 3.73
C ALA A 64 13.11 -6.43 2.44
N ALA A 65 12.76 -7.72 2.30
CA ALA A 65 11.99 -8.22 1.15
C ALA A 65 10.53 -7.74 1.18
N ASP A 66 9.98 -7.53 2.37
CA ASP A 66 8.59 -7.19 2.60
C ASP A 66 8.40 -5.71 3.01
N SER A 67 9.44 -4.89 2.84
CA SER A 67 9.41 -3.48 3.24
C SER A 67 10.02 -2.57 2.18
N LEU A 68 9.56 -1.32 2.20
CA LEU A 68 10.09 -0.22 1.38
C LEU A 68 10.27 1.02 2.25
N LEU A 69 11.27 1.82 1.94
CA LEU A 69 11.53 3.10 2.60
C LEU A 69 11.63 4.20 1.56
N PHE A 70 10.89 5.28 1.80
CA PHE A 70 10.92 6.48 0.96
C PHE A 70 11.22 7.70 1.83
N ARG A 71 11.88 8.68 1.23
CA ARG A 71 12.02 10.03 1.79
C ARG A 71 11.28 11.00 0.90
N ASN A 72 10.31 11.68 1.46
CA ASN A 72 9.54 12.72 0.80
C ASN A 72 10.36 14.03 0.65
N PRO A 73 9.97 14.93 -0.27
CA PRO A 73 10.62 16.24 -0.42
C PRO A 73 10.57 17.13 0.81
N ASP A 74 9.56 16.96 1.68
CA ASP A 74 9.44 17.67 2.95
C ASP A 74 10.34 17.12 4.07
N GLY A 75 11.13 16.08 3.77
CA GLY A 75 12.03 15.43 4.72
C GLY A 75 11.39 14.31 5.54
N SER A 76 10.08 14.12 5.48
CA SER A 76 9.42 12.99 6.13
C SER A 76 9.84 11.65 5.49
N TYR A 77 9.83 10.59 6.30
CA TYR A 77 10.07 9.24 5.81
C TYR A 77 8.77 8.44 5.80
N VAL A 78 8.64 7.56 4.83
CA VAL A 78 7.52 6.62 4.71
C VAL A 78 8.09 5.21 4.68
N VAL A 79 7.69 4.39 5.64
CA VAL A 79 7.97 2.95 5.65
C VAL A 79 6.68 2.24 5.25
N GLU A 80 6.74 1.51 4.15
CA GLU A 80 5.70 0.56 3.77
C GLU A 80 6.16 -0.83 4.16
N ALA A 81 5.36 -1.57 4.91
CA ALA A 81 5.70 -2.91 5.33
C ALA A 81 4.51 -3.86 5.20
N PHE A 82 4.77 -5.05 4.67
CA PHE A 82 3.82 -6.13 4.57
C PHE A 82 4.18 -7.24 5.56
N ASN A 83 3.22 -7.64 6.38
CA ASN A 83 3.35 -8.84 7.20
C ASN A 83 2.59 -10.00 6.51
N PRO A 84 3.29 -10.95 5.86
CA PRO A 84 2.65 -12.08 5.17
C PRO A 84 2.21 -13.20 6.12
N PHE A 85 2.55 -13.11 7.40
CA PHE A 85 2.23 -14.15 8.40
C PHE A 85 0.89 -13.88 9.06
N PRO A 86 0.15 -14.92 9.49
CA PRO A 86 -1.11 -14.74 10.19
C PRO A 86 -0.94 -14.15 11.60
N GLU A 87 0.25 -14.27 12.20
CA GLU A 87 0.54 -13.70 13.52
C GLU A 87 1.07 -12.28 13.42
N GLU A 88 0.88 -11.53 14.49
CA GLU A 88 1.54 -10.23 14.67
C GLU A 88 3.05 -10.37 14.63
N LYS A 89 3.72 -9.37 14.06
CA LYS A 89 5.19 -9.28 13.98
C LYS A 89 5.66 -7.90 14.40
N ASP A 90 6.70 -7.86 15.19
CA ASP A 90 7.39 -6.62 15.50
C ASP A 90 8.36 -6.26 14.37
N LEU A 91 8.22 -5.05 13.87
CA LEU A 91 9.14 -4.42 12.94
C LEU A 91 9.97 -3.38 13.69
N ILE A 92 11.28 -3.57 13.70
CA ILE A 92 12.21 -2.58 14.21
C ILE A 92 12.86 -1.88 13.03
N VAL A 93 12.72 -0.56 13.00
CA VAL A 93 13.33 0.32 12.00
C VAL A 93 14.44 1.14 12.68
N GLU A 94 15.66 1.00 12.18
CA GLU A 94 16.78 1.85 12.56
C GLU A 94 17.01 2.88 11.45
N LEU A 95 16.77 4.14 11.77
CA LEU A 95 16.83 5.25 10.82
C LEU A 95 17.57 6.44 11.45
N GLU A 96 18.64 6.89 10.81
CA GLU A 96 19.43 8.05 11.25
C GLU A 96 19.90 7.99 12.73
N GLY A 97 20.15 6.78 13.22
CA GLY A 97 20.60 6.54 14.60
C GLY A 97 19.47 6.39 15.63
N GLU A 98 18.23 6.58 15.21
CA GLU A 98 17.06 6.29 16.04
C GLU A 98 16.54 4.87 15.77
N ARG A 99 15.97 4.27 16.81
CA ARG A 99 15.36 2.95 16.76
C ARG A 99 13.88 3.05 17.10
N LEU A 100 13.04 2.69 16.12
CA LEU A 100 11.60 2.72 16.21
C LEU A 100 11.06 1.30 16.16
N SER A 101 10.05 1.00 16.97
CA SER A 101 9.39 -0.30 17.01
C SER A 101 7.92 -0.15 16.67
N PHE A 102 7.42 -1.04 15.79
CA PHE A 102 6.03 -1.10 15.34
C PHE A 102 5.55 -2.55 15.44
N THR A 103 4.31 -2.74 15.85
CA THR A 103 3.67 -4.05 15.78
C THR A 103 2.79 -4.08 14.53
N LEU A 104 3.09 -5.01 13.62
CA LEU A 104 2.34 -5.25 12.38
C LEU A 104 1.33 -6.36 12.63
N ALA A 105 0.05 -6.07 12.43
CA ALA A 105 -0.98 -7.10 12.50
C ALA A 105 -0.71 -8.24 11.49
N GLY A 106 -1.26 -9.42 11.72
CA GLY A 106 -1.13 -10.54 10.79
C GLY A 106 -1.77 -10.23 9.43
N GLU A 107 -1.17 -10.72 8.34
CA GLU A 107 -1.65 -10.59 6.95
C GLU A 107 -2.02 -9.15 6.58
N SER A 108 -1.18 -8.19 6.96
CA SER A 108 -1.49 -6.76 6.84
C SER A 108 -0.46 -5.97 6.05
N PHE A 109 -0.97 -4.96 5.32
CA PHE A 109 -0.19 -3.85 4.78
C PHE A 109 -0.18 -2.69 5.78
N ASN A 110 0.98 -2.08 5.97
CA ASN A 110 1.18 -1.03 6.96
C ASN A 110 2.00 0.12 6.36
N SER A 111 1.51 1.36 6.56
CA SER A 111 2.27 2.57 6.24
C SER A 111 2.59 3.33 7.53
N MET A 112 3.85 3.60 7.78
CA MET A 112 4.32 4.42 8.89
C MET A 112 4.92 5.70 8.33
N ILE A 113 4.43 6.85 8.80
CA ILE A 113 4.94 8.17 8.41
C ILE A 113 5.73 8.72 9.59
N LEU A 114 7.03 8.93 9.37
CA LEU A 114 7.97 9.43 10.37
C LEU A 114 8.27 10.88 10.02
N GLN A 115 7.90 11.78 10.93
CA GLN A 115 8.21 13.21 10.81
C GLN A 115 9.44 13.49 11.66
N LYS A 116 10.33 14.34 11.14
CA LYS A 116 11.44 14.91 11.91
C LYS A 116 10.99 16.10 12.73
#